data_e55359c9ab669aa78a9a39635926a1af
#
_entry.id   e55359c9ab669aa78a9a39635926a1af
#
_cell.length_a   1.000
_cell.length_b   1.000
_cell.length_c   1.000
_cell.angle_alpha   90.00
_cell.angle_beta   90.00
_cell.angle_gamma   90.00
#
_symmetry.space_group_name_H-M   'P 1'
#
loop_
_entity.id
_entity.type
_entity.pdbx_description
1 polymer ?
#
loop_
_entity_poly.entity_id
_entity_poly.type
_entity_poly.pdbx_seq_one_letter_code
_entity_poly.pdbx_strand_id
1 'polypeptide(L)'
;LDYAHTTPTYGLPGGKWVMAALTVDDGIHDDGPVMTTAFEYKDGKRDRHEREFLGFGEVITKNLDTEKGNSVYRQAVENYDVANYYTQGNVTATSVEDANGNKYTETKNRYDSYYLTADGDKYTFAKRDVNLWSDRASAFVPLRYTANLQYEGAANGVVTSEAWNEYYLNGYHGELKSYKYSDKGSLGEDGNGKFDYATAIKYTGNASKHIFGLPVDVTVTGGDGSLYHHVTAKYNTNYANHITQITQQLNDGEAVTDYKYDSYGNIIQKTLPANGKGQRMWYKYRYEPEMNMYVERIDDAWGYRSEQGNFDYRYGIAKEHRDLNNFYYETDVDDLGRITGVRGPNELATGVPYAIAFEYQPLATFGESGITAPAYAVTKHYDIQHPNDDLETVTFVDGFGRAVQVKKDGVVTSASKGNSAKDENVMIVSGRNVYDAFGRVAKAFYPTTEGTGSKSTFNKSFDNVSPTVTVYDVLDRATSVTLPDNSTTTTAYTVDNGSHALVTTVTDALHNVQATHTNGSGKTLKTIQKSGPDGEITTSFEYDGIQRLVRVTDTEGNVTASTYDMGDRRTEVNHPASGITSFTYDALGNVQTKQTANLAKEG
;
A
#
# COMPACT_ATOMS: atom_id res chain seq x y z
N LEU A 1 -19.02 -20.95 -8.67
CA LEU A 1 -18.85 -20.20 -9.92
C LEU A 1 -20.06 -20.44 -10.82
N ASP A 2 -20.79 -19.38 -11.14
CA ASP A 2 -21.92 -19.44 -12.07
C ASP A 2 -21.56 -18.73 -13.38
N TYR A 3 -22.00 -19.28 -14.49
CA TYR A 3 -21.79 -18.74 -15.83
C TYR A 3 -23.14 -18.46 -16.51
N ALA A 4 -23.20 -17.39 -17.28
CA ALA A 4 -24.35 -17.05 -18.12
C ALA A 4 -23.91 -16.68 -19.54
N HIS A 5 -24.82 -16.87 -20.49
CA HIS A 5 -24.60 -16.41 -21.86
C HIS A 5 -25.17 -15.01 -22.04
N THR A 6 -24.35 -14.06 -22.47
CA THR A 6 -24.84 -12.69 -22.71
C THR A 6 -25.87 -12.67 -23.85
N THR A 7 -26.83 -11.78 -23.75
CA THR A 7 -27.81 -11.58 -24.81
C THR A 7 -27.12 -11.11 -26.10
N PRO A 8 -27.35 -11.74 -27.26
CA PRO A 8 -26.83 -11.28 -28.53
C PRO A 8 -27.29 -9.86 -28.86
N THR A 9 -26.38 -9.03 -29.33
CA THR A 9 -26.64 -7.65 -29.76
C THR A 9 -26.08 -7.42 -31.17
N TYR A 10 -26.39 -6.26 -31.77
CA TYR A 10 -25.78 -5.87 -33.05
C TYR A 10 -24.25 -5.78 -32.96
N GLY A 11 -23.71 -5.31 -31.82
CA GLY A 11 -22.27 -5.24 -31.55
C GLY A 11 -21.62 -6.59 -31.28
N LEU A 12 -22.38 -7.54 -30.71
CA LEU A 12 -21.94 -8.88 -30.34
C LEU A 12 -22.98 -9.93 -30.76
N PRO A 13 -23.09 -10.27 -32.06
CA PRO A 13 -24.18 -11.10 -32.59
C PRO A 13 -24.25 -12.52 -32.02
N GLY A 14 -23.10 -13.10 -31.62
CA GLY A 14 -23.04 -14.45 -31.08
C GLY A 14 -23.20 -14.54 -29.56
N GLY A 15 -23.26 -13.40 -28.85
CA GLY A 15 -23.12 -13.38 -27.38
C GLY A 15 -21.77 -13.97 -26.91
N LYS A 16 -21.62 -14.08 -25.60
CA LYS A 16 -20.45 -14.70 -24.94
C LYS A 16 -20.87 -15.41 -23.67
N TRP A 17 -20.23 -16.52 -23.35
CA TRP A 17 -20.25 -17.08 -22.01
C TRP A 17 -19.36 -16.23 -21.10
N VAL A 18 -19.92 -15.78 -19.99
CA VAL A 18 -19.27 -14.92 -19.00
C VAL A 18 -19.53 -15.46 -17.60
N MET A 19 -18.68 -15.13 -16.66
CA MET A 19 -18.93 -15.38 -15.26
C MET A 19 -20.10 -14.48 -14.80
N ALA A 20 -21.16 -15.09 -14.29
CA ALA A 20 -22.36 -14.37 -13.81
C ALA A 20 -22.30 -14.13 -12.31
N ALA A 21 -21.78 -15.10 -11.55
CA ALA A 21 -21.58 -14.95 -10.12
C ALA A 21 -20.40 -15.78 -9.61
N LEU A 22 -19.82 -15.30 -8.54
CA LEU A 22 -18.81 -15.97 -7.73
C LEU A 22 -19.28 -15.98 -6.29
N THR A 23 -19.43 -17.16 -5.71
CA THR A 23 -19.69 -17.35 -4.28
C THR A 23 -18.48 -18.01 -3.65
N VAL A 24 -18.00 -17.44 -2.56
CA VAL A 24 -16.83 -17.92 -1.82
C VAL A 24 -17.21 -18.08 -0.36
N ASP A 25 -16.87 -19.26 0.20
CA ASP A 25 -17.12 -19.66 1.57
C ASP A 25 -15.79 -19.68 2.33
N ASP A 26 -15.78 -19.24 3.59
CA ASP A 26 -14.59 -19.25 4.44
C ASP A 26 -14.23 -20.68 4.96
N GLY A 27 -15.12 -21.64 4.75
CA GLY A 27 -14.92 -23.03 5.11
C GLY A 27 -14.95 -23.34 6.61
N ILE A 28 -15.37 -22.40 7.45
CA ILE A 28 -15.37 -22.56 8.92
C ILE A 28 -16.78 -22.67 9.50
N HIS A 29 -17.72 -21.94 8.92
CA HIS A 29 -19.08 -21.82 9.44
C HIS A 29 -20.08 -22.51 8.54
N ASP A 30 -20.73 -23.58 9.02
CA ASP A 30 -21.77 -24.31 8.26
C ASP A 30 -22.95 -23.42 7.86
N ASP A 31 -23.18 -22.31 8.62
CA ASP A 31 -24.24 -21.30 8.40
C ASP A 31 -23.65 -19.87 8.36
N GLY A 32 -22.35 -19.73 8.09
CA GLY A 32 -21.65 -18.42 8.06
C GLY A 32 -21.99 -17.61 6.82
N PRO A 33 -21.76 -16.30 6.85
CA PRO A 33 -21.97 -15.46 5.69
C PRO A 33 -20.99 -15.83 4.58
N VAL A 34 -21.53 -16.23 3.43
CA VAL A 34 -20.75 -16.45 2.20
C VAL A 34 -20.62 -15.13 1.44
N MET A 35 -19.44 -14.86 0.91
CA MET A 35 -19.23 -13.70 0.04
C MET A 35 -19.71 -14.00 -1.36
N THR A 36 -20.69 -13.25 -1.83
CA THR A 36 -21.24 -13.41 -3.19
C THR A 36 -21.04 -12.15 -4.01
N THR A 37 -20.46 -12.32 -5.18
CA THR A 37 -20.24 -11.27 -6.16
C THR A 37 -20.97 -11.65 -7.45
N ALA A 38 -21.82 -10.76 -7.96
CA ALA A 38 -22.48 -10.91 -9.26
C ALA A 38 -21.87 -9.95 -10.28
N PHE A 39 -21.90 -10.36 -11.56
CA PHE A 39 -21.31 -9.59 -12.66
C PHE A 39 -22.36 -9.31 -13.74
N GLU A 40 -22.37 -8.07 -14.24
CA GLU A 40 -23.15 -7.68 -15.41
C GLU A 40 -22.22 -7.11 -16.48
N TYR A 41 -22.53 -7.40 -17.73
CA TYR A 41 -21.75 -7.00 -18.88
C TYR A 41 -22.62 -6.33 -19.91
N LYS A 42 -22.25 -5.12 -20.35
CA LYS A 42 -22.98 -4.34 -21.35
C LYS A 42 -22.07 -3.93 -22.51
N ASP A 43 -22.70 -3.56 -23.61
CA ASP A 43 -22.05 -3.02 -24.79
C ASP A 43 -20.90 -3.90 -25.32
N GLY A 44 -21.11 -5.21 -25.31
CA GLY A 44 -20.19 -6.18 -25.89
C GLY A 44 -19.97 -5.90 -27.38
N LYS A 45 -18.69 -5.85 -27.80
CA LYS A 45 -18.35 -5.50 -29.19
C LYS A 45 -17.41 -6.49 -29.80
N ARG A 46 -17.69 -6.83 -31.06
CA ARG A 46 -16.85 -7.63 -31.93
C ARG A 46 -16.44 -6.79 -33.13
N ASP A 47 -15.14 -6.74 -33.39
CA ASP A 47 -14.66 -6.18 -34.62
C ASP A 47 -14.92 -7.14 -35.79
N ARG A 48 -15.54 -6.61 -36.86
CA ARG A 48 -15.92 -7.41 -38.03
C ARG A 48 -14.77 -7.65 -39.00
N HIS A 49 -13.78 -6.74 -39.01
CA HIS A 49 -12.62 -6.82 -39.88
C HIS A 49 -11.56 -7.72 -39.27
N GLU A 50 -11.17 -7.47 -38.02
CA GLU A 50 -10.19 -8.31 -37.30
C GLU A 50 -10.81 -9.62 -36.82
N ARG A 51 -12.16 -9.71 -36.84
CA ARG A 51 -12.92 -10.86 -36.35
C ARG A 51 -12.66 -11.19 -34.87
N GLU A 52 -12.26 -10.19 -34.11
CA GLU A 52 -11.93 -10.30 -32.69
C GLU A 52 -13.03 -9.74 -31.80
N PHE A 53 -13.09 -10.25 -30.58
CA PHE A 53 -13.91 -9.73 -29.50
C PHE A 53 -13.12 -8.60 -28.81
N LEU A 54 -13.63 -7.36 -28.89
CA LEU A 54 -12.97 -6.19 -28.32
C LEU A 54 -13.23 -5.97 -26.81
N GLY A 55 -14.12 -6.77 -26.22
CA GLY A 55 -14.51 -6.60 -24.83
C GLY A 55 -15.93 -6.09 -24.65
N PHE A 56 -16.25 -5.80 -23.41
CA PHE A 56 -17.50 -5.13 -23.01
C PHE A 56 -17.18 -3.66 -22.73
N GLY A 57 -18.08 -2.76 -23.15
CA GLY A 57 -17.95 -1.32 -22.91
C GLY A 57 -18.22 -0.96 -21.43
N GLU A 58 -19.05 -1.75 -20.75
CA GLU A 58 -19.29 -1.58 -19.31
C GLU A 58 -19.30 -2.95 -18.61
N VAL A 59 -18.61 -3.04 -17.48
CA VAL A 59 -18.63 -4.20 -16.57
C VAL A 59 -19.05 -3.69 -15.19
N ILE A 60 -20.08 -4.33 -14.61
CA ILE A 60 -20.57 -3.99 -13.29
C ILE A 60 -20.31 -5.18 -12.37
N THR A 61 -19.55 -4.96 -11.32
CA THR A 61 -19.28 -5.93 -10.25
C THR A 61 -20.13 -5.57 -9.03
N LYS A 62 -21.05 -6.46 -8.65
CA LYS A 62 -22.00 -6.25 -7.54
C LYS A 62 -21.66 -7.12 -6.35
N ASN A 63 -21.40 -6.54 -5.20
CA ASN A 63 -21.29 -7.28 -3.96
C ASN A 63 -22.68 -7.42 -3.34
N LEU A 64 -23.07 -8.66 -3.04
CA LEU A 64 -24.41 -9.00 -2.55
C LEU A 64 -24.39 -9.22 -1.03
N ASP A 65 -25.34 -8.63 -0.32
CA ASP A 65 -25.57 -8.86 1.09
C ASP A 65 -26.34 -10.18 1.26
N THR A 66 -25.62 -11.26 1.51
CA THR A 66 -26.21 -12.59 1.67
C THR A 66 -27.03 -12.73 2.96
N GLU A 67 -26.77 -11.91 3.98
CA GLU A 67 -27.55 -11.84 5.21
C GLU A 67 -28.89 -11.13 4.99
N LYS A 68 -29.02 -10.33 3.91
CA LYS A 68 -30.23 -9.60 3.53
C LYS A 68 -30.84 -10.08 2.21
N GLY A 69 -30.83 -11.38 1.99
CA GLY A 69 -31.50 -12.00 0.85
C GLY A 69 -30.84 -11.70 -0.51
N ASN A 70 -29.52 -11.59 -0.54
CA ASN A 70 -28.73 -11.29 -1.74
C ASN A 70 -29.05 -9.91 -2.35
N SER A 71 -29.45 -8.94 -1.55
CA SER A 71 -29.63 -7.57 -2.03
C SER A 71 -28.27 -6.95 -2.42
N VAL A 72 -28.25 -6.12 -3.45
CA VAL A 72 -27.03 -5.40 -3.81
C VAL A 72 -26.64 -4.46 -2.66
N TYR A 73 -25.42 -4.56 -2.18
CA TYR A 73 -24.85 -3.67 -1.17
C TYR A 73 -24.09 -2.51 -1.83
N ARG A 74 -23.20 -2.84 -2.75
CA ARG A 74 -22.44 -1.89 -3.56
C ARG A 74 -22.18 -2.45 -4.95
N GLN A 75 -21.86 -1.54 -5.85
CA GLN A 75 -21.40 -1.92 -7.18
C GLN A 75 -20.16 -1.11 -7.58
N ALA A 76 -19.22 -1.78 -8.24
CA ALA A 76 -18.13 -1.14 -8.97
C ALA A 76 -18.48 -1.17 -10.46
N VAL A 77 -18.48 0.00 -11.10
CA VAL A 77 -18.76 0.15 -12.52
C VAL A 77 -17.48 0.54 -13.24
N GLU A 78 -17.09 -0.25 -14.23
CA GLU A 78 -15.91 -0.03 -15.05
C GLU A 78 -16.32 0.19 -16.49
N ASN A 79 -15.93 1.32 -17.07
CA ASN A 79 -16.19 1.67 -18.45
C ASN A 79 -14.90 1.51 -19.26
N TYR A 80 -15.02 0.83 -20.40
CA TYR A 80 -13.90 0.52 -21.28
C TYR A 80 -14.08 1.13 -22.67
N ASP A 81 -12.99 1.56 -23.27
CA ASP A 81 -13.01 1.87 -24.70
C ASP A 81 -12.96 0.56 -25.49
N VAL A 82 -14.02 0.29 -26.22
CA VAL A 82 -14.16 -0.83 -27.15
C VAL A 82 -14.42 -0.34 -28.58
N ALA A 83 -14.00 0.90 -28.88
CA ALA A 83 -14.28 1.51 -30.18
C ALA A 83 -13.56 0.76 -31.32
N ASN A 84 -12.32 0.36 -31.12
CA ASN A 84 -11.51 -0.33 -32.12
C ASN A 84 -10.43 -1.22 -31.47
N TYR A 85 -9.69 -1.95 -32.29
CA TYR A 85 -8.61 -2.86 -31.89
C TYR A 85 -7.51 -2.19 -31.03
N TYR A 86 -7.18 -0.94 -31.32
CA TYR A 86 -6.05 -0.26 -30.66
C TYR A 86 -6.42 0.33 -29.29
N THR A 87 -7.69 0.67 -29.09
CA THR A 87 -8.16 1.26 -27.82
C THR A 87 -8.81 0.26 -26.89
N GLN A 88 -9.05 -0.97 -27.34
CA GLN A 88 -9.72 -2.01 -26.57
C GLN A 88 -9.04 -2.22 -25.21
N GLY A 89 -9.86 -2.33 -24.19
CA GLY A 89 -9.41 -2.60 -22.82
C GLY A 89 -8.90 -1.38 -22.05
N ASN A 90 -8.83 -0.18 -22.69
CA ASN A 90 -8.51 1.04 -21.96
C ASN A 90 -9.68 1.43 -21.07
N VAL A 91 -9.41 1.56 -19.77
CA VAL A 91 -10.41 1.97 -18.77
C VAL A 91 -10.64 3.47 -18.88
N THR A 92 -11.83 3.89 -19.31
CA THR A 92 -12.19 5.31 -19.46
C THR A 92 -12.78 5.92 -18.19
N ALA A 93 -13.48 5.11 -17.38
CA ALA A 93 -13.95 5.51 -16.07
C ALA A 93 -14.12 4.30 -15.16
N THR A 94 -13.95 4.51 -13.86
CA THR A 94 -14.34 3.56 -12.81
C THR A 94 -15.12 4.30 -11.74
N SER A 95 -16.16 3.68 -11.16
CA SER A 95 -16.88 4.26 -10.02
C SER A 95 -17.22 3.18 -8.99
N VAL A 96 -17.32 3.59 -7.72
CA VAL A 96 -17.93 2.81 -6.64
C VAL A 96 -19.22 3.49 -6.25
N GLU A 97 -20.30 2.73 -6.24
CA GLU A 97 -21.66 3.20 -6.05
C GLU A 97 -22.39 2.36 -4.99
N ASP A 98 -23.38 2.94 -4.33
CA ASP A 98 -24.29 2.17 -3.47
C ASP A 98 -25.32 1.36 -4.29
N ALA A 99 -26.21 0.65 -3.61
CA ALA A 99 -27.27 -0.13 -4.22
C ALA A 99 -28.25 0.70 -5.09
N ASN A 100 -28.34 2.01 -4.87
CA ASN A 100 -29.22 2.92 -5.60
C ASN A 100 -28.51 3.60 -6.79
N GLY A 101 -27.23 3.34 -6.98
CA GLY A 101 -26.41 3.98 -8.01
C GLY A 101 -25.85 5.35 -7.61
N ASN A 102 -25.91 5.71 -6.33
CA ASN A 102 -25.25 6.93 -5.86
C ASN A 102 -23.75 6.70 -5.80
N LYS A 103 -22.97 7.53 -6.48
CA LYS A 103 -21.52 7.44 -6.52
C LYS A 103 -20.88 7.84 -5.18
N TYR A 104 -19.83 7.16 -4.83
CA TYR A 104 -18.94 7.50 -3.72
C TYR A 104 -17.59 7.98 -4.23
N THR A 105 -17.03 7.27 -5.19
CA THR A 105 -15.78 7.64 -5.87
C THR A 105 -15.91 7.45 -7.38
N GLU A 106 -15.16 8.23 -8.15
CA GLU A 106 -15.04 8.05 -9.60
C GLU A 106 -13.62 8.42 -10.05
N THR A 107 -13.05 7.62 -10.92
CA THR A 107 -11.84 7.96 -11.66
C THR A 107 -12.20 8.07 -13.14
N LYS A 108 -11.77 9.14 -13.79
CA LYS A 108 -11.94 9.37 -15.23
C LYS A 108 -10.59 9.41 -15.91
N ASN A 109 -10.46 8.68 -17.02
CA ASN A 109 -9.24 8.62 -17.82
C ASN A 109 -9.51 9.08 -19.24
N ARG A 110 -8.55 9.79 -19.79
CA ARG A 110 -8.53 10.14 -21.21
C ARG A 110 -7.24 9.68 -21.85
N TYR A 111 -7.36 9.09 -23.02
CA TYR A 111 -6.25 8.60 -23.83
C TYR A 111 -6.10 9.44 -25.10
N ASP A 112 -4.87 9.63 -25.55
CA ASP A 112 -4.59 10.12 -26.90
C ASP A 112 -4.25 8.92 -27.80
N SER A 113 -4.42 9.07 -29.10
CA SER A 113 -4.08 8.04 -30.08
C SER A 113 -3.09 8.58 -31.10
N TYR A 114 -2.04 7.82 -31.36
CA TYR A 114 -0.99 8.15 -32.32
C TYR A 114 -0.71 6.97 -33.22
N TYR A 115 -0.60 7.19 -34.52
CA TYR A 115 -0.05 6.22 -35.44
C TYR A 115 1.46 6.23 -35.40
N LEU A 116 2.04 5.04 -35.38
CA LEU A 116 3.47 4.85 -35.55
C LEU A 116 3.76 4.68 -37.04
N THR A 117 4.44 5.64 -37.66
CA THR A 117 4.94 5.56 -39.04
C THR A 117 6.44 5.39 -39.01
N ALA A 118 6.96 4.46 -39.84
CA ALA A 118 8.38 4.25 -40.01
C ALA A 118 8.83 4.92 -41.33
N ASP A 119 9.92 5.68 -41.25
CA ASP A 119 10.65 6.18 -42.43
C ASP A 119 12.12 5.76 -42.24
N GLY A 120 12.46 4.60 -42.81
CA GLY A 120 13.70 3.91 -42.52
C GLY A 120 13.81 3.50 -41.05
N ASP A 121 14.90 3.89 -40.39
CA ASP A 121 15.12 3.62 -38.95
C ASP A 121 14.48 4.68 -38.03
N LYS A 122 13.73 5.63 -38.58
CA LYS A 122 13.08 6.69 -37.80
C LYS A 122 11.59 6.39 -37.62
N TYR A 123 11.16 6.38 -36.39
CA TYR A 123 9.74 6.29 -36.04
C TYR A 123 9.20 7.68 -35.72
N THR A 124 8.02 7.98 -36.26
CA THR A 124 7.28 9.21 -35.95
C THR A 124 5.88 8.86 -35.49
N PHE A 125 5.41 9.57 -34.48
CA PHE A 125 4.05 9.45 -33.97
C PHE A 125 3.21 10.61 -34.53
N ALA A 126 2.22 10.29 -35.37
CA ALA A 126 1.28 11.26 -35.89
C ALA A 126 -0.06 11.14 -35.14
N LYS A 127 -0.53 12.23 -34.51
CA LYS A 127 -1.87 12.25 -33.90
C LYS A 127 -2.91 12.08 -35.01
N ARG A 128 -3.70 11.01 -34.93
CA ARG A 128 -4.69 10.67 -35.91
C ARG A 128 -5.85 9.94 -35.25
N ASP A 129 -7.04 10.12 -35.80
CA ASP A 129 -8.19 9.33 -35.42
C ASP A 129 -7.98 7.86 -35.85
N VAL A 130 -7.84 6.95 -34.91
CA VAL A 130 -7.52 5.52 -35.13
C VAL A 130 -8.69 4.71 -35.71
N ASN A 131 -9.73 5.34 -36.22
CA ASN A 131 -10.88 4.67 -36.85
C ASN A 131 -10.65 4.28 -38.34
N LEU A 132 -9.50 4.56 -38.89
CA LEU A 132 -9.24 4.27 -40.32
C LEU A 132 -8.45 2.97 -40.51
N TRP A 133 -9.13 1.95 -40.94
CA TRP A 133 -8.68 0.58 -41.22
C TRP A 133 -7.68 0.41 -42.36
N SER A 134 -7.34 1.50 -43.08
CA SER A 134 -6.60 1.39 -44.32
C SER A 134 -5.13 1.05 -44.17
N ASP A 135 -4.57 1.24 -42.98
CA ASP A 135 -3.14 1.07 -42.78
C ASP A 135 -2.91 0.07 -41.64
N ARG A 136 -2.25 -1.04 -41.90
CA ARG A 136 -1.78 -2.00 -40.89
C ARG A 136 -0.69 -1.39 -39.99
N ALA A 137 -0.90 -0.16 -39.55
CA ALA A 137 0.02 0.59 -38.73
C ALA A 137 -0.07 0.18 -37.27
N SER A 138 1.05 0.22 -36.56
CA SER A 138 1.04 0.16 -35.12
C SER A 138 0.51 1.46 -34.53
N ALA A 139 -0.20 1.39 -33.40
CA ALA A 139 -0.68 2.56 -32.71
C ALA A 139 -0.10 2.64 -31.29
N PHE A 140 0.10 3.86 -30.80
CA PHE A 140 0.44 4.18 -29.44
C PHE A 140 -0.73 4.94 -28.81
N VAL A 141 -1.31 4.38 -27.73
CA VAL A 141 -2.51 4.93 -27.08
C VAL A 141 -2.22 5.19 -25.61
N PRO A 142 -1.46 6.26 -25.29
CA PRO A 142 -1.08 6.55 -23.91
C PRO A 142 -2.19 7.22 -23.11
N LEU A 143 -2.19 6.97 -21.81
CA LEU A 143 -3.01 7.69 -20.83
C LEU A 143 -2.55 9.16 -20.76
N ARG A 144 -3.43 10.08 -21.16
CA ARG A 144 -3.14 11.50 -21.21
C ARG A 144 -3.52 12.25 -19.95
N TYR A 145 -4.69 11.94 -19.43
CA TYR A 145 -5.26 12.62 -18.29
C TYR A 145 -6.01 11.66 -17.39
N THR A 146 -5.91 11.90 -16.09
CA THR A 146 -6.68 11.20 -15.04
C THR A 146 -7.25 12.24 -14.09
N ALA A 147 -8.53 12.09 -13.70
CA ALA A 147 -9.15 12.84 -12.64
C ALA A 147 -9.78 11.88 -11.63
N ASN A 148 -9.53 12.09 -10.34
CA ASN A 148 -10.19 11.39 -9.25
C ASN A 148 -11.23 12.32 -8.60
N LEU A 149 -12.45 11.82 -8.45
CA LEU A 149 -13.58 12.54 -7.90
C LEU A 149 -14.12 11.82 -6.67
N GLN A 150 -14.48 12.59 -5.67
CA GLN A 150 -15.14 12.11 -4.47
C GLN A 150 -16.58 12.65 -4.42
N TYR A 151 -17.55 11.77 -4.17
CA TYR A 151 -19.00 12.10 -4.15
C TYR A 151 -19.61 11.92 -2.77
N GLU A 152 -19.22 10.87 -2.04
CA GLU A 152 -19.82 10.47 -0.76
C GLU A 152 -21.36 10.34 -0.82
N GLY A 153 -21.88 9.79 -1.93
CA GLY A 153 -23.33 9.68 -2.17
C GLY A 153 -24.03 10.96 -2.65
N ALA A 154 -23.31 12.07 -2.78
CA ALA A 154 -23.87 13.33 -3.28
C ALA A 154 -24.04 13.29 -4.82
N ALA A 155 -24.99 14.10 -5.34
CA ALA A 155 -25.25 14.17 -6.78
C ALA A 155 -24.06 14.76 -7.58
N ASN A 156 -23.28 15.64 -6.98
CA ASN A 156 -22.13 16.29 -7.59
C ASN A 156 -20.85 15.89 -6.86
N GLY A 157 -19.89 15.34 -7.61
CA GLY A 157 -18.56 15.01 -7.08
C GLY A 157 -17.63 16.21 -7.11
N VAL A 158 -16.61 16.13 -6.26
CA VAL A 158 -15.52 17.10 -6.18
C VAL A 158 -14.26 16.45 -6.74
N VAL A 159 -13.59 17.11 -7.66
CA VAL A 159 -12.28 16.67 -8.17
C VAL A 159 -11.26 16.84 -7.05
N THR A 160 -10.73 15.74 -6.57
CA THR A 160 -9.75 15.73 -5.47
C THR A 160 -8.31 15.66 -5.97
N SER A 161 -8.09 15.10 -7.15
CA SER A 161 -6.78 15.14 -7.80
C SER A 161 -6.87 15.00 -9.32
N GLU A 162 -5.90 15.58 -10.01
CA GLU A 162 -5.74 15.49 -11.46
C GLU A 162 -4.29 15.22 -11.81
N ALA A 163 -4.09 14.46 -12.87
CA ALA A 163 -2.78 14.21 -13.45
C ALA A 163 -2.82 14.36 -14.97
N TRP A 164 -1.78 14.91 -15.54
CA TRP A 164 -1.65 15.09 -16.98
C TRP A 164 -0.25 14.69 -17.45
N ASN A 165 -0.20 13.85 -18.49
CA ASN A 165 1.01 13.23 -19.01
C ASN A 165 1.35 13.79 -20.41
N GLU A 166 2.62 14.01 -20.66
CA GLU A 166 3.17 14.32 -21.98
C GLU A 166 4.22 13.28 -22.35
N TYR A 167 4.24 12.87 -23.62
CA TYR A 167 5.11 11.80 -24.11
C TYR A 167 6.05 12.31 -25.19
N TYR A 168 7.22 11.70 -25.29
CA TYR A 168 8.12 11.89 -26.43
C TYR A 168 7.56 11.14 -27.63
N LEU A 169 7.26 11.88 -28.70
CA LEU A 169 6.59 11.35 -29.88
C LEU A 169 7.53 11.18 -31.10
N ASN A 170 8.69 11.83 -31.10
CA ASN A 170 9.62 11.80 -32.26
C ASN A 170 11.03 11.44 -31.78
N GLY A 171 11.63 10.41 -32.40
CA GLY A 171 12.98 9.95 -32.11
C GLY A 171 13.13 9.23 -30.77
N TYR A 172 12.00 8.84 -30.14
CA TYR A 172 11.87 8.11 -28.89
C TYR A 172 10.80 7.03 -29.03
N HIS A 173 10.63 6.22 -28.00
CA HIS A 173 9.74 5.06 -28.03
C HIS A 173 8.43 5.30 -27.26
N GLY A 174 8.00 6.57 -27.11
CA GLY A 174 6.78 6.91 -26.39
C GLY A 174 6.99 7.04 -24.88
N GLU A 175 8.23 7.28 -24.42
CA GLU A 175 8.52 7.50 -23.02
C GLU A 175 7.83 8.76 -22.48
N LEU A 176 7.50 8.74 -21.18
CA LEU A 176 6.91 9.86 -20.47
C LEU A 176 7.89 11.06 -20.46
N LYS A 177 7.52 12.16 -21.12
CA LYS A 177 8.34 13.38 -21.19
C LYS A 177 8.14 14.27 -19.97
N SER A 178 6.88 14.45 -19.58
CA SER A 178 6.53 15.23 -18.40
C SER A 178 5.22 14.76 -17.78
N TYR A 179 5.09 15.03 -16.49
CA TYR A 179 3.92 14.73 -15.68
C TYR A 179 3.55 15.97 -14.88
N LYS A 180 2.28 16.37 -14.88
CA LYS A 180 1.76 17.43 -14.04
C LYS A 180 0.73 16.86 -13.06
N TYR A 181 0.70 17.38 -11.87
CA TYR A 181 -0.23 16.99 -10.82
C TYR A 181 -0.89 18.19 -10.15
N SER A 182 -2.16 18.05 -9.81
CA SER A 182 -2.91 19.00 -9.00
C SER A 182 -3.84 18.26 -8.03
N ASP A 183 -3.91 18.70 -6.78
CA ASP A 183 -4.85 18.20 -5.77
C ASP A 183 -6.10 19.11 -5.60
N LYS A 184 -6.27 20.09 -6.50
CA LYS A 184 -7.33 21.12 -6.41
C LYS A 184 -8.28 21.17 -7.59
N GLY A 185 -8.24 20.17 -8.47
CA GLY A 185 -9.10 20.13 -9.64
C GLY A 185 -8.94 21.34 -10.56
N SER A 186 -7.73 21.86 -10.69
CA SER A 186 -7.43 23.11 -11.42
C SER A 186 -6.57 22.91 -12.65
N LEU A 187 -6.14 21.66 -12.94
CA LEU A 187 -5.25 21.34 -14.06
C LEU A 187 -6.00 21.29 -15.39
N GLY A 188 -7.19 20.67 -15.40
CA GLY A 188 -8.03 20.48 -16.57
C GLY A 188 -7.51 19.43 -17.55
N GLU A 189 -8.40 18.93 -18.39
CA GLU A 189 -8.12 17.84 -19.34
C GLU A 189 -7.05 18.19 -20.40
N ASP A 190 -6.85 19.44 -20.71
CA ASP A 190 -5.84 19.92 -21.67
C ASP A 190 -4.46 20.11 -21.04
N GLY A 191 -4.35 20.01 -19.70
CA GLY A 191 -3.12 20.17 -18.96
C GLY A 191 -2.59 21.62 -18.89
N ASN A 192 -3.42 22.61 -19.25
CA ASN A 192 -3.03 24.02 -19.29
C ASN A 192 -3.39 24.80 -18.02
N GLY A 193 -4.11 24.17 -17.10
CA GLY A 193 -4.49 24.78 -15.84
C GLY A 193 -3.36 24.83 -14.83
N LYS A 194 -3.70 25.25 -13.59
CA LYS A 194 -2.74 25.32 -12.48
C LYS A 194 -2.42 23.90 -11.98
N PHE A 195 -1.17 23.70 -11.64
CA PHE A 195 -0.67 22.46 -11.06
C PHE A 195 0.14 22.73 -9.80
N ASP A 196 0.24 21.74 -8.93
CA ASP A 196 1.03 21.84 -7.72
C ASP A 196 2.50 21.56 -8.03
N TYR A 197 2.78 20.54 -8.86
CA TYR A 197 4.12 20.27 -9.36
C TYR A 197 4.10 19.66 -10.76
N ALA A 198 5.23 19.77 -11.43
CA ALA A 198 5.51 19.11 -12.71
C ALA A 198 6.85 18.37 -12.63
N THR A 199 6.91 17.19 -13.24
CA THR A 199 8.14 16.43 -13.44
C THR A 199 8.52 16.45 -14.90
N ALA A 200 9.76 16.78 -15.23
CA ALA A 200 10.34 16.64 -16.56
C ALA A 200 11.40 15.55 -16.55
N ILE A 201 11.41 14.67 -17.57
CA ILE A 201 12.28 13.49 -17.63
C ILE A 201 13.00 13.47 -18.96
N LYS A 202 14.33 13.27 -18.93
CA LYS A 202 15.15 12.98 -20.12
C LYS A 202 15.69 11.56 -20.04
N TYR A 203 15.81 10.92 -21.18
CA TYR A 203 16.21 9.53 -21.29
C TYR A 203 17.47 9.35 -22.12
N THR A 204 18.14 8.24 -21.90
CA THR A 204 19.20 7.70 -22.75
C THR A 204 18.91 6.25 -23.11
N GLY A 205 19.73 5.70 -23.98
CA GLY A 205 19.62 4.30 -24.38
C GLY A 205 20.79 3.87 -25.25
N ASN A 206 20.72 2.63 -25.73
CA ASN A 206 21.64 2.07 -26.71
C ASN A 206 20.83 1.30 -27.75
N ALA A 207 20.52 1.94 -28.87
CA ALA A 207 19.67 1.39 -29.93
C ALA A 207 20.24 0.08 -30.51
N SER A 208 21.58 -0.04 -30.64
CA SER A 208 22.23 -1.25 -31.14
C SER A 208 22.09 -2.47 -30.21
N LYS A 209 21.74 -2.23 -28.96
CA LYS A 209 21.49 -3.24 -27.92
C LYS A 209 20.00 -3.36 -27.56
N HIS A 210 19.14 -2.63 -28.27
CA HIS A 210 17.70 -2.53 -27.96
C HIS A 210 17.42 -2.09 -26.49
N ILE A 211 18.26 -1.20 -25.95
CA ILE A 211 18.10 -0.62 -24.62
C ILE A 211 17.55 0.78 -24.79
N PHE A 212 16.38 1.07 -24.23
CA PHE A 212 15.67 2.33 -24.32
C PHE A 212 15.07 2.72 -22.96
N GLY A 213 14.63 3.98 -22.84
CA GLY A 213 13.84 4.44 -21.71
C GLY A 213 14.60 4.53 -20.37
N LEU A 214 15.93 4.73 -20.38
CA LEU A 214 16.72 4.91 -19.17
C LEU A 214 16.71 6.38 -18.74
N PRO A 215 16.05 6.78 -17.63
CA PRO A 215 15.97 8.17 -17.19
C PRO A 215 17.33 8.66 -16.70
N VAL A 216 17.88 9.70 -17.35
CA VAL A 216 19.18 10.30 -17.01
C VAL A 216 19.08 11.63 -16.30
N ASP A 217 17.95 12.32 -16.43
CA ASP A 217 17.73 13.64 -15.85
C ASP A 217 16.24 13.74 -15.48
N VAL A 218 15.96 13.91 -14.20
CA VAL A 218 14.61 14.07 -13.67
C VAL A 218 14.57 15.34 -12.85
N THR A 219 13.73 16.28 -13.28
CA THR A 219 13.54 17.58 -12.62
C THR A 219 12.11 17.71 -12.14
N VAL A 220 11.90 18.11 -10.87
CA VAL A 220 10.60 18.39 -10.28
C VAL A 220 10.52 19.87 -9.93
N THR A 221 9.51 20.56 -10.50
CA THR A 221 9.28 21.99 -10.27
C THR A 221 7.87 22.24 -9.77
N GLY A 222 7.71 23.21 -8.87
CA GLY A 222 6.42 23.69 -8.44
C GLY A 222 5.67 24.49 -9.50
N GLY A 223 4.37 24.67 -9.32
CA GLY A 223 3.54 25.52 -10.17
C GLY A 223 3.92 27.02 -10.10
N ASP A 224 4.66 27.41 -9.08
CA ASP A 224 5.28 28.73 -8.90
C ASP A 224 6.67 28.86 -9.54
N GLY A 225 7.19 27.78 -10.14
CA GLY A 225 8.52 27.72 -10.73
C GLY A 225 9.65 27.33 -9.76
N SER A 226 9.35 27.05 -8.50
CA SER A 226 10.34 26.58 -7.51
C SER A 226 10.91 25.23 -7.95
N LEU A 227 12.23 25.07 -7.85
CA LEU A 227 12.89 23.77 -8.08
C LEU A 227 12.87 22.94 -6.79
N TYR A 228 12.18 21.80 -6.82
CA TYR A 228 12.12 20.89 -5.68
C TYR A 228 13.17 19.81 -5.73
N HIS A 229 13.31 19.14 -6.89
CA HIS A 229 14.29 18.07 -7.08
C HIS A 229 14.95 18.15 -8.44
N HIS A 230 16.22 17.81 -8.45
CA HIS A 230 16.95 17.51 -9.67
C HIS A 230 17.85 16.29 -9.42
N VAL A 231 17.57 15.22 -10.15
CA VAL A 231 18.28 13.95 -10.02
C VAL A 231 18.83 13.56 -11.39
N THR A 232 20.10 13.21 -11.45
CA THR A 232 20.73 12.67 -12.67
C THR A 232 21.24 11.26 -12.43
N ALA A 233 21.29 10.46 -13.50
CA ALA A 233 21.77 9.08 -13.43
C ALA A 233 22.74 8.76 -14.56
N LYS A 234 23.72 7.90 -14.28
CA LYS A 234 24.62 7.30 -15.28
C LYS A 234 24.37 5.81 -15.37
N TYR A 235 24.45 5.28 -16.58
CA TYR A 235 24.19 3.88 -16.89
C TYR A 235 25.37 3.25 -17.62
N ASN A 236 25.58 1.95 -17.40
CA ASN A 236 26.43 1.13 -18.25
C ASN A 236 25.56 0.48 -19.34
N THR A 237 25.50 1.12 -20.52
CA THR A 237 24.69 0.66 -21.65
C THR A 237 25.43 -0.34 -22.57
N ASN A 238 26.70 -0.69 -22.27
CA ASN A 238 27.48 -1.61 -23.12
C ASN A 238 27.13 -3.08 -22.89
N TYR A 239 26.76 -3.46 -21.66
CA TYR A 239 26.48 -4.84 -21.29
C TYR A 239 25.02 -5.04 -20.84
N ALA A 240 24.51 -4.07 -20.10
CA ALA A 240 23.19 -4.08 -19.54
C ALA A 240 22.78 -2.64 -19.21
N ASN A 241 21.55 -2.44 -18.87
CA ASN A 241 21.01 -1.13 -18.46
C ASN A 241 21.25 -0.84 -16.97
N HIS A 242 22.40 -1.23 -16.44
CA HIS A 242 22.72 -1.04 -15.02
C HIS A 242 23.06 0.42 -14.71
N ILE A 243 22.41 0.93 -13.68
CA ILE A 243 22.68 2.27 -13.14
C ILE A 243 24.01 2.24 -12.36
N THR A 244 24.97 3.08 -12.75
CA THR A 244 26.28 3.13 -12.12
C THR A 244 26.44 4.27 -11.14
N GLN A 245 25.66 5.35 -11.31
CA GLN A 245 25.67 6.50 -10.43
C GLN A 245 24.32 7.18 -10.40
N ILE A 246 23.88 7.61 -9.22
CA ILE A 246 22.77 8.56 -9.03
C ILE A 246 23.34 9.80 -8.35
N THR A 247 23.03 10.97 -8.88
CA THR A 247 23.41 12.25 -8.29
C THR A 247 22.14 13.06 -8.03
N GLN A 248 21.86 13.36 -6.77
CA GLN A 248 20.81 14.28 -6.37
C GLN A 248 21.45 15.65 -6.10
N GLN A 249 20.95 16.69 -6.75
CA GLN A 249 21.34 18.06 -6.47
C GLN A 249 20.78 18.50 -5.11
N LEU A 250 21.60 19.15 -4.32
CA LEU A 250 21.25 19.81 -3.06
C LEU A 250 21.40 21.31 -3.21
N ASN A 251 20.95 22.09 -2.21
CA ASN A 251 21.10 23.55 -2.26
C ASN A 251 22.57 24.01 -2.26
N ASP A 252 23.45 23.21 -1.63
CA ASP A 252 24.86 23.50 -1.38
C ASP A 252 25.79 22.38 -1.84
N GLY A 253 25.43 21.65 -2.89
CA GLY A 253 26.27 20.56 -3.42
C GLY A 253 25.46 19.41 -4.00
N GLU A 254 26.03 18.23 -3.95
CA GLU A 254 25.47 17.02 -4.56
C GLU A 254 25.57 15.82 -3.62
N ALA A 255 24.52 14.99 -3.61
CA ALA A 255 24.52 13.69 -2.97
C ALA A 255 24.73 12.60 -4.03
N VAL A 256 25.91 12.01 -4.06
CA VAL A 256 26.31 11.03 -5.08
C VAL A 256 26.30 9.62 -4.51
N THR A 257 25.54 8.72 -5.12
CA THR A 257 25.54 7.28 -4.83
C THR A 257 26.11 6.52 -6.03
N ASP A 258 27.12 5.66 -5.80
CA ASP A 258 27.74 4.84 -6.84
C ASP A 258 27.42 3.35 -6.66
N TYR A 259 27.32 2.63 -7.78
CA TYR A 259 27.05 1.20 -7.84
C TYR A 259 28.11 0.49 -8.69
N LYS A 260 28.50 -0.73 -8.26
CA LYS A 260 29.31 -1.65 -9.05
C LYS A 260 28.61 -3.00 -9.14
N TYR A 261 28.81 -3.67 -10.26
CA TYR A 261 28.15 -4.94 -10.60
C TYR A 261 29.18 -6.00 -10.96
N ASP A 262 28.82 -7.26 -10.75
CA ASP A 262 29.51 -8.42 -11.28
C ASP A 262 29.08 -8.73 -12.72
N SER A 263 29.59 -9.84 -13.27
CA SER A 263 29.26 -10.29 -14.63
C SER A 263 27.83 -10.84 -14.76
N TYR A 264 27.17 -11.15 -13.66
CA TYR A 264 25.77 -11.64 -13.61
C TYR A 264 24.76 -10.50 -13.50
N GLY A 265 25.22 -9.28 -13.20
CA GLY A 265 24.36 -8.11 -13.00
C GLY A 265 24.00 -7.87 -11.55
N ASN A 266 24.60 -8.57 -10.61
CA ASN A 266 24.37 -8.35 -9.19
C ASN A 266 25.16 -7.16 -8.68
N ILE A 267 24.58 -6.37 -7.77
CA ILE A 267 25.28 -5.25 -7.11
C ILE A 267 26.33 -5.82 -6.15
N ILE A 268 27.63 -5.63 -6.47
CA ILE A 268 28.73 -6.03 -5.60
C ILE A 268 29.23 -4.91 -4.70
N GLN A 269 28.87 -3.65 -4.99
CA GLN A 269 29.17 -2.53 -4.11
C GLN A 269 28.18 -1.39 -4.32
N LYS A 270 27.70 -0.83 -3.21
CA LYS A 270 26.97 0.45 -3.14
C LYS A 270 27.77 1.41 -2.27
N THR A 271 28.06 2.61 -2.78
CA THR A 271 28.77 3.67 -2.05
C THR A 271 27.84 4.87 -1.89
N LEU A 272 27.55 5.23 -0.65
CA LEU A 272 26.63 6.32 -0.29
C LEU A 272 27.29 7.70 -0.47
N PRO A 273 26.53 8.80 -0.42
CA PRO A 273 27.07 10.16 -0.39
C PRO A 273 28.08 10.38 0.74
N ALA A 274 28.86 11.45 0.66
CA ALA A 274 29.83 11.81 1.67
C ALA A 274 29.14 12.36 2.93
N ASN A 275 29.65 12.00 4.11
CA ASN A 275 29.30 12.66 5.36
C ASN A 275 29.99 14.02 5.51
N GLY A 276 29.73 14.75 6.58
CA GLY A 276 30.32 16.07 6.86
C GLY A 276 31.84 16.09 6.99
N LYS A 277 32.49 14.92 7.09
CA LYS A 277 33.96 14.76 7.08
C LYS A 277 34.52 14.33 5.72
N GLY A 278 33.69 14.28 4.70
CA GLY A 278 34.05 13.82 3.37
C GLY A 278 34.19 12.29 3.25
N GLN A 279 33.83 11.52 4.27
CA GLN A 279 33.91 10.07 4.26
C GLN A 279 32.68 9.48 3.61
N ARG A 280 32.83 8.43 2.81
CA ARG A 280 31.75 7.76 2.13
C ARG A 280 31.57 6.35 2.68
N MET A 281 30.39 6.08 3.21
CA MET A 281 29.96 4.73 3.60
C MET A 281 29.79 3.87 2.36
N TRP A 282 30.25 2.63 2.41
CA TRP A 282 30.02 1.66 1.36
C TRP A 282 29.61 0.31 1.97
N TYR A 283 28.82 -0.44 1.18
CA TYR A 283 28.48 -1.83 1.42
C TYR A 283 29.00 -2.66 0.25
N LYS A 284 29.69 -3.77 0.54
CA LYS A 284 30.12 -4.77 -0.44
C LYS A 284 29.34 -6.04 -0.22
N TYR A 285 28.84 -6.59 -1.30
CA TYR A 285 28.03 -7.80 -1.32
C TYR A 285 28.81 -8.92 -1.99
N ARG A 286 28.85 -10.09 -1.38
CA ARG A 286 29.34 -11.31 -1.98
C ARG A 286 28.17 -12.27 -2.12
N TYR A 287 28.04 -12.85 -3.29
CA TYR A 287 27.00 -13.81 -3.61
C TYR A 287 27.58 -15.22 -3.48
N GLU A 288 26.70 -16.19 -3.12
CA GLU A 288 27.09 -17.60 -3.08
C GLU A 288 27.46 -18.09 -4.49
N PRO A 289 28.43 -19.02 -4.59
CA PRO A 289 29.04 -19.37 -5.88
C PRO A 289 28.23 -20.34 -6.74
N GLU A 290 27.17 -20.97 -6.20
CA GLU A 290 26.42 -22.02 -6.90
C GLU A 290 25.38 -21.42 -7.85
N MET A 291 24.52 -20.53 -7.37
CA MET A 291 23.48 -19.88 -8.14
C MET A 291 23.82 -18.45 -8.51
N ASN A 292 24.72 -17.81 -7.79
CA ASN A 292 25.08 -16.39 -7.90
C ASN A 292 23.87 -15.43 -7.74
N MET A 293 22.88 -15.80 -6.94
CA MET A 293 21.64 -15.06 -6.73
C MET A 293 21.48 -14.56 -5.30
N TYR A 294 22.00 -15.31 -4.33
CA TYR A 294 21.80 -15.01 -2.92
C TYR A 294 23.02 -14.37 -2.32
N VAL A 295 22.80 -13.27 -1.57
CA VAL A 295 23.89 -12.61 -0.85
C VAL A 295 24.32 -13.49 0.31
N GLU A 296 25.56 -14.00 0.28
CA GLU A 296 26.09 -14.78 1.41
C GLU A 296 26.85 -13.91 2.41
N ARG A 297 27.28 -12.69 2.00
CA ARG A 297 28.04 -11.82 2.89
C ARG A 297 27.90 -10.35 2.52
N ILE A 298 27.77 -9.53 3.55
CA ILE A 298 27.77 -8.07 3.45
C ILE A 298 28.90 -7.55 4.35
N ASP A 299 29.83 -6.77 3.79
CA ASP A 299 30.84 -6.01 4.51
C ASP A 299 30.55 -4.51 4.38
N ASP A 300 30.79 -3.75 5.43
CA ASP A 300 30.67 -2.29 5.41
C ASP A 300 32.03 -1.56 5.54
N ALA A 301 32.00 -0.23 5.43
CA ALA A 301 33.17 0.61 5.48
C ALA A 301 33.85 0.65 6.87
N TRP A 302 33.19 0.24 7.92
CA TRP A 302 33.71 0.19 9.29
C TRP A 302 34.24 -1.18 9.69
N GLY A 303 34.13 -2.17 8.80
CA GLY A 303 34.60 -3.53 9.04
C GLY A 303 33.56 -4.43 9.71
N TYR A 304 32.32 -3.99 9.83
CA TYR A 304 31.22 -4.87 10.25
C TYR A 304 30.86 -5.82 9.11
N ARG A 305 30.43 -7.01 9.53
CA ARG A 305 30.09 -8.09 8.61
C ARG A 305 28.87 -8.85 9.06
N SER A 306 27.97 -9.14 8.13
CA SER A 306 26.94 -10.17 8.28
C SER A 306 27.12 -11.25 7.23
N GLU A 307 26.77 -12.49 7.57
CA GLU A 307 26.92 -13.65 6.68
C GLU A 307 25.65 -14.50 6.72
N GLN A 308 25.35 -15.15 5.59
CA GLN A 308 24.27 -16.14 5.45
C GLN A 308 24.85 -17.35 4.73
N GLY A 309 24.35 -18.53 5.06
CA GLY A 309 24.87 -19.76 4.48
C GLY A 309 23.88 -20.91 4.51
N ASN A 310 24.34 -22.08 4.04
CA ASN A 310 23.58 -23.30 4.03
C ASN A 310 22.20 -23.12 3.37
N PHE A 311 22.20 -22.58 2.13
CA PHE A 311 20.97 -22.24 1.41
C PHE A 311 20.19 -23.48 0.99
N ASP A 312 18.90 -23.47 1.26
CA ASP A 312 17.95 -24.36 0.57
C ASP A 312 17.49 -23.66 -0.71
N TYR A 313 18.15 -24.01 -1.83
CA TYR A 313 17.90 -23.38 -3.13
C TYR A 313 16.51 -23.63 -3.71
N ARG A 314 15.80 -24.65 -3.21
CA ARG A 314 14.40 -24.89 -3.64
C ARG A 314 13.48 -23.75 -3.24
N TYR A 315 13.79 -23.10 -2.10
CA TYR A 315 12.96 -22.06 -1.49
C TYR A 315 13.69 -20.72 -1.33
N GLY A 316 15.02 -20.68 -1.59
CA GLY A 316 15.83 -19.47 -1.43
C GLY A 316 16.06 -19.07 0.03
N ILE A 317 16.06 -20.04 0.95
CA ILE A 317 16.17 -19.82 2.38
C ILE A 317 17.59 -20.12 2.85
N ALA A 318 18.23 -19.13 3.50
CA ALA A 318 19.47 -19.35 4.24
C ALA A 318 19.14 -20.00 5.58
N LYS A 319 19.73 -21.17 5.86
CA LYS A 319 19.53 -21.89 7.12
C LYS A 319 20.50 -21.44 8.21
N GLU A 320 21.56 -20.78 7.85
CA GLU A 320 22.54 -20.21 8.77
C GLU A 320 22.66 -18.72 8.56
N HIS A 321 22.72 -17.98 9.65
CA HIS A 321 22.89 -16.54 9.65
C HIS A 321 23.90 -16.13 10.74
N ARG A 322 24.75 -15.15 10.43
CA ARG A 322 25.68 -14.53 11.36
C ARG A 322 25.46 -13.02 11.35
N ASP A 323 25.12 -12.45 12.49
CA ASP A 323 24.85 -11.02 12.62
C ASP A 323 26.13 -10.17 12.73
N LEU A 324 25.95 -8.85 12.81
CA LEU A 324 27.05 -7.87 12.94
C LEU A 324 27.83 -8.01 14.26
N ASN A 325 27.25 -8.62 15.29
CA ASN A 325 27.88 -8.89 16.59
C ASN A 325 28.59 -10.25 16.61
N ASN A 326 28.60 -10.94 15.46
CA ASN A 326 29.23 -12.25 15.32
C ASN A 326 28.46 -13.40 16.00
N PHE A 327 27.17 -13.22 16.26
CA PHE A 327 26.30 -14.25 16.75
C PHE A 327 25.75 -15.12 15.62
N TYR A 328 25.70 -16.43 15.88
CA TYR A 328 25.17 -17.41 14.96
C TYR A 328 23.72 -17.74 15.28
N TYR A 329 22.95 -17.93 14.24
CA TYR A 329 21.56 -18.37 14.26
C TYR A 329 21.38 -19.50 13.24
N GLU A 330 20.58 -20.48 13.59
CA GLU A 330 20.17 -21.55 12.69
C GLU A 330 18.65 -21.60 12.53
N THR A 331 18.20 -21.93 11.32
CA THR A 331 16.78 -22.03 10.98
C THR A 331 16.53 -23.39 10.36
N ASP A 332 15.60 -24.15 10.93
CA ASP A 332 15.10 -25.39 10.37
C ASP A 332 13.87 -25.13 9.49
N VAL A 333 13.75 -25.86 8.40
CA VAL A 333 12.61 -25.77 7.46
C VAL A 333 12.08 -27.16 7.13
N ASP A 334 10.79 -27.24 6.87
CA ASP A 334 10.15 -28.47 6.40
C ASP A 334 10.28 -28.64 4.87
N ASP A 335 9.71 -29.73 4.33
CA ASP A 335 9.74 -30.04 2.91
C ASP A 335 8.92 -29.08 2.02
N LEU A 336 8.16 -28.17 2.61
CA LEU A 336 7.43 -27.12 1.92
C LEU A 336 8.12 -25.73 2.05
N GLY A 337 9.29 -25.68 2.68
CA GLY A 337 10.05 -24.46 2.90
C GLY A 337 9.51 -23.59 4.04
N ARG A 338 8.64 -24.11 4.92
CA ARG A 338 8.16 -23.37 6.08
C ARG A 338 9.13 -23.52 7.25
N ILE A 339 9.37 -22.44 7.97
CA ILE A 339 10.26 -22.46 9.15
C ILE A 339 9.61 -23.34 10.24
N THR A 340 10.37 -24.30 10.77
CA THR A 340 9.94 -25.19 11.85
C THR A 340 10.67 -24.95 13.16
N GLY A 341 11.86 -24.32 13.11
CA GLY A 341 12.62 -24.00 14.30
C GLY A 341 13.66 -22.91 14.05
N VAL A 342 13.94 -22.14 15.09
CA VAL A 342 15.01 -21.14 15.11
C VAL A 342 15.83 -21.33 16.38
N ARG A 343 17.15 -21.44 16.23
CA ARG A 343 18.12 -21.47 17.32
C ARG A 343 18.97 -20.21 17.28
N GLY A 344 19.08 -19.56 18.40
CA GLY A 344 19.99 -18.42 18.59
C GLY A 344 21.31 -18.86 19.27
N PRO A 345 22.18 -17.90 19.59
CA PRO A 345 23.49 -18.16 20.17
C PRO A 345 23.42 -18.98 21.49
N ASN A 346 22.41 -18.73 22.32
CA ASN A 346 22.26 -19.42 23.60
C ASN A 346 21.88 -20.89 23.40
N GLU A 347 20.92 -21.16 22.53
CA GLU A 347 20.44 -22.51 22.23
C GLU A 347 21.56 -23.34 21.57
N LEU A 348 22.30 -22.74 20.64
CA LEU A 348 23.46 -23.37 20.00
C LEU A 348 24.58 -23.69 21.01
N ALA A 349 24.81 -22.83 22.00
CA ALA A 349 25.81 -23.04 23.04
C ALA A 349 25.41 -24.10 24.08
N THR A 350 24.12 -24.21 24.39
CA THR A 350 23.60 -25.09 25.44
C THR A 350 23.01 -26.41 24.92
N GLY A 351 22.84 -26.54 23.60
CA GLY A 351 22.22 -27.71 22.96
C GLY A 351 20.70 -27.79 23.14
N VAL A 352 20.04 -26.67 23.48
CA VAL A 352 18.59 -26.56 23.54
C VAL A 352 18.02 -26.68 22.10
N PRO A 353 16.90 -27.38 21.90
CA PRO A 353 16.42 -27.72 20.54
C PRO A 353 15.98 -26.50 19.73
N TYR A 354 15.48 -25.45 20.34
CA TYR A 354 15.06 -24.20 19.69
C TYR A 354 14.87 -23.08 20.71
N ALA A 355 14.97 -21.83 20.25
CA ALA A 355 14.42 -20.67 20.95
C ALA A 355 12.92 -20.49 20.62
N ILE A 356 12.59 -20.71 19.33
CA ILE A 356 11.23 -20.67 18.81
C ILE A 356 11.05 -21.87 17.88
N ALA A 357 9.93 -22.60 18.03
CA ALA A 357 9.52 -23.64 17.10
C ALA A 357 8.11 -23.38 16.56
N PHE A 358 7.85 -23.92 15.37
CA PHE A 358 6.57 -23.80 14.69
C PHE A 358 6.04 -25.17 14.28
N GLU A 359 4.77 -25.42 14.59
CA GLU A 359 4.05 -26.59 14.13
C GLU A 359 2.88 -26.14 13.25
N TYR A 360 2.64 -26.85 12.16
CA TYR A 360 1.61 -26.49 11.21
C TYR A 360 0.59 -27.60 11.06
N GLN A 361 -0.68 -27.24 11.26
CA GLN A 361 -1.83 -28.07 10.91
C GLN A 361 -2.58 -27.39 9.76
N PRO A 362 -2.18 -27.64 8.48
CA PRO A 362 -2.68 -26.88 7.35
C PRO A 362 -4.08 -27.29 6.89
N LEU A 363 -4.59 -28.41 7.39
CA LEU A 363 -5.91 -28.93 7.03
C LEU A 363 -6.86 -28.81 8.22
N ALA A 364 -8.07 -28.34 7.94
CA ALA A 364 -9.16 -28.38 8.92
C ALA A 364 -9.51 -29.82 9.28
N THR A 365 -9.89 -30.05 10.53
CA THR A 365 -10.41 -31.35 10.99
C THR A 365 -11.92 -31.31 11.10
N PHE A 366 -12.58 -32.39 10.66
CA PHE A 366 -14.04 -32.49 10.63
C PHE A 366 -14.50 -33.61 11.57
N GLY A 367 -15.60 -33.35 12.30
CA GLY A 367 -16.33 -34.34 13.10
C GLY A 367 -17.73 -34.59 12.51
N GLU A 368 -18.55 -35.37 13.21
CA GLU A 368 -19.93 -35.68 12.78
C GLU A 368 -20.82 -34.42 12.65
N SER A 369 -20.49 -33.34 13.35
CA SER A 369 -21.23 -32.06 13.36
C SER A 369 -20.47 -30.91 12.68
N GLY A 370 -19.69 -31.19 11.63
CA GLY A 370 -18.92 -30.19 10.88
C GLY A 370 -17.49 -29.99 11.40
N ILE A 371 -16.89 -28.82 11.15
CA ILE A 371 -15.50 -28.52 11.51
C ILE A 371 -15.26 -28.62 13.03
N THR A 372 -14.30 -29.45 13.42
CA THR A 372 -13.83 -29.57 14.81
C THR A 372 -12.75 -28.55 15.10
N ALA A 373 -11.83 -28.34 14.16
CA ALA A 373 -10.84 -27.28 14.21
C ALA A 373 -10.51 -26.80 12.78
N PRO A 374 -10.47 -25.48 12.52
CA PRO A 374 -9.89 -24.92 11.32
C PRO A 374 -8.40 -25.27 11.21
N ALA A 375 -7.78 -24.92 10.09
CA ALA A 375 -6.32 -24.94 9.97
C ALA A 375 -5.69 -24.02 11.05
N TYR A 376 -4.54 -24.44 11.61
CA TYR A 376 -3.86 -23.66 12.63
C TYR A 376 -2.35 -23.85 12.59
N ALA A 377 -1.64 -22.91 13.22
CA ALA A 377 -0.23 -23.03 13.53
C ALA A 377 0.00 -22.83 15.02
N VAL A 378 0.99 -23.55 15.57
CA VAL A 378 1.45 -23.39 16.94
C VAL A 378 2.83 -22.75 16.89
N THR A 379 3.00 -21.64 17.62
CA THR A 379 4.31 -21.06 17.92
C THR A 379 4.68 -21.45 19.33
N LYS A 380 5.85 -22.02 19.51
CA LYS A 380 6.40 -22.45 20.79
C LYS A 380 7.63 -21.62 21.12
N HIS A 381 7.64 -21.00 22.29
CA HIS A 381 8.83 -20.37 22.87
C HIS A 381 9.37 -21.28 23.96
N TYR A 382 10.64 -21.67 23.83
CA TYR A 382 11.28 -22.50 24.84
C TYR A 382 11.36 -21.76 26.17
N ASP A 383 10.83 -22.40 27.24
CA ASP A 383 10.95 -21.87 28.59
C ASP A 383 12.08 -22.59 29.33
N ILE A 384 13.19 -21.90 29.59
CA ILE A 384 14.35 -22.44 30.31
C ILE A 384 14.05 -22.80 31.75
N GLN A 385 13.01 -22.20 32.35
CA GLN A 385 12.59 -22.50 33.71
C GLN A 385 11.69 -23.74 33.77
N HIS A 386 10.97 -24.01 32.67
CA HIS A 386 10.07 -25.16 32.54
C HIS A 386 10.35 -25.91 31.22
N PRO A 387 11.49 -26.65 31.11
CA PRO A 387 11.97 -27.19 29.83
C PRO A 387 11.04 -28.21 29.13
N ASN A 388 9.98 -28.64 29.78
CA ASN A 388 8.97 -29.57 29.26
C ASN A 388 7.59 -28.90 29.07
N ASP A 389 7.51 -27.57 29.21
CA ASP A 389 6.27 -26.80 29.13
C ASP A 389 6.55 -25.45 28.45
N ASP A 390 6.61 -25.49 27.13
CA ASP A 390 6.84 -24.30 26.28
C ASP A 390 5.71 -23.29 26.42
N LEU A 391 6.03 -22.02 26.23
CA LEU A 391 5.00 -20.98 26.09
C LEU A 391 4.41 -21.05 24.68
N GLU A 392 3.17 -21.52 24.58
CA GLU A 392 2.53 -21.77 23.30
C GLU A 392 1.55 -20.65 22.88
N THR A 393 1.52 -20.40 21.59
CA THR A 393 0.49 -19.58 20.94
C THR A 393 -0.07 -20.35 19.76
N VAL A 394 -1.38 -20.62 19.77
CA VAL A 394 -2.09 -21.32 18.70
C VAL A 394 -2.93 -20.31 17.94
N THR A 395 -2.69 -20.19 16.63
CA THR A 395 -3.44 -19.29 15.73
C THR A 395 -4.26 -20.12 14.76
N PHE A 396 -5.59 -20.03 14.87
CA PHE A 396 -6.53 -20.65 13.94
C PHE A 396 -6.84 -19.69 12.79
N VAL A 397 -6.87 -20.23 11.59
CA VAL A 397 -7.14 -19.46 10.37
C VAL A 397 -8.31 -20.04 9.57
N ASP A 398 -9.05 -19.19 8.89
CA ASP A 398 -10.10 -19.60 7.96
C ASP A 398 -9.54 -19.95 6.57
N GLY A 399 -10.42 -20.31 5.63
CA GLY A 399 -10.07 -20.64 4.25
C GLY A 399 -9.44 -19.50 3.45
N PHE A 400 -9.52 -18.25 3.93
CA PHE A 400 -8.84 -17.07 3.38
C PHE A 400 -7.51 -16.76 4.07
N GLY A 401 -7.09 -17.54 5.07
CA GLY A 401 -5.89 -17.30 5.86
C GLY A 401 -6.04 -16.17 6.88
N ARG A 402 -7.28 -15.74 7.19
CA ARG A 402 -7.53 -14.73 8.23
C ARG A 402 -7.50 -15.40 9.61
N ALA A 403 -6.84 -14.77 10.58
CA ALA A 403 -6.89 -15.25 11.98
C ALA A 403 -8.31 -15.11 12.55
N VAL A 404 -8.93 -16.23 12.91
CA VAL A 404 -10.29 -16.28 13.46
C VAL A 404 -10.32 -16.54 14.96
N GLN A 405 -9.23 -17.07 15.52
CA GLN A 405 -9.03 -17.25 16.95
C GLN A 405 -7.53 -17.40 17.25
N VAL A 406 -7.10 -16.84 18.37
CA VAL A 406 -5.74 -17.00 18.90
C VAL A 406 -5.85 -17.46 20.33
N LYS A 407 -5.16 -18.55 20.67
CA LYS A 407 -5.03 -19.04 22.04
C LYS A 407 -3.57 -18.91 22.47
N LYS A 408 -3.35 -18.32 23.64
CA LYS A 408 -2.02 -18.10 24.20
C LYS A 408 -1.96 -18.55 25.65
N ASP A 409 -0.87 -19.23 26.02
CA ASP A 409 -0.59 -19.53 27.42
C ASP A 409 -0.55 -18.26 28.26
N GLY A 410 -1.15 -18.34 29.43
CA GLY A 410 -1.22 -17.24 30.37
C GLY A 410 -1.55 -17.70 31.79
N VAL A 411 -1.40 -16.78 32.72
CA VAL A 411 -1.76 -16.99 34.12
C VAL A 411 -2.81 -15.99 34.53
N VAL A 412 -3.87 -16.47 35.18
CA VAL A 412 -4.89 -15.62 35.80
C VAL A 412 -4.82 -15.75 37.29
N THR A 413 -4.59 -14.63 37.95
CA THR A 413 -4.63 -14.57 39.42
C THR A 413 -6.04 -14.30 39.89
N SER A 414 -6.68 -15.26 40.52
CA SER A 414 -7.99 -15.10 41.15
C SER A 414 -7.83 -14.75 42.62
N ALA A 415 -8.40 -13.61 43.03
CA ALA A 415 -8.47 -13.22 44.44
C ALA A 415 -9.94 -13.02 44.81
N SER A 416 -10.44 -13.83 45.74
CA SER A 416 -11.74 -13.58 46.39
C SER A 416 -11.53 -12.98 47.78
N LYS A 417 -12.46 -12.10 48.18
CA LYS A 417 -12.39 -11.37 49.44
C LYS A 417 -12.22 -12.35 50.62
N GLY A 418 -11.04 -12.35 51.26
CA GLY A 418 -10.72 -13.21 52.40
C GLY A 418 -9.89 -14.45 52.07
N ASN A 419 -9.58 -14.75 50.82
CA ASN A 419 -8.71 -15.85 50.41
C ASN A 419 -7.39 -15.32 49.82
N SER A 420 -6.32 -16.12 49.97
CA SER A 420 -5.05 -15.85 49.29
C SER A 420 -5.26 -15.86 47.77
N ALA A 421 -4.62 -14.96 47.07
CA ALA A 421 -4.57 -14.96 45.60
C ALA A 421 -4.04 -16.33 45.13
N LYS A 422 -4.71 -16.93 44.15
CA LYS A 422 -4.29 -18.19 43.51
C LYS A 422 -4.06 -17.96 42.04
N ASP A 423 -2.88 -18.34 41.61
CA ASP A 423 -2.53 -18.36 40.18
C ASP A 423 -3.02 -19.65 39.53
N GLU A 424 -3.62 -19.52 38.35
CA GLU A 424 -4.11 -20.63 37.54
C GLU A 424 -3.60 -20.49 36.13
N ASN A 425 -2.95 -21.53 35.59
CA ASN A 425 -2.52 -21.60 34.21
C ASN A 425 -3.73 -21.80 33.29
N VAL A 426 -3.85 -20.96 32.28
CA VAL A 426 -4.98 -20.94 31.35
C VAL A 426 -4.52 -20.68 29.93
N MET A 427 -5.36 -21.04 28.96
CA MET A 427 -5.28 -20.48 27.60
C MET A 427 -6.11 -19.19 27.57
N ILE A 428 -5.47 -18.08 27.26
CA ILE A 428 -6.15 -16.82 26.93
C ILE A 428 -6.62 -16.90 25.48
N VAL A 429 -7.93 -16.93 25.27
CA VAL A 429 -8.57 -17.01 23.94
C VAL A 429 -8.93 -15.60 23.48
N SER A 430 -8.36 -15.16 22.37
CA SER A 430 -8.55 -13.84 21.77
C SER A 430 -8.77 -13.94 20.26
N GLY A 431 -8.99 -12.81 19.57
CA GLY A 431 -9.14 -12.75 18.13
C GLY A 431 -10.41 -13.45 17.60
N ARG A 432 -11.41 -13.69 18.48
CA ARG A 432 -12.71 -14.24 18.07
C ARG A 432 -13.48 -13.14 17.34
N ASN A 433 -13.49 -13.24 16.03
CA ASN A 433 -14.13 -12.28 15.15
C ASN A 433 -15.30 -12.94 14.41
N VAL A 434 -16.37 -12.17 14.24
CA VAL A 434 -17.46 -12.49 13.30
C VAL A 434 -17.34 -11.54 12.12
N TYR A 435 -17.29 -12.11 10.94
CA TYR A 435 -17.21 -11.37 9.70
C TYR A 435 -18.61 -11.19 9.09
N ASP A 436 -18.82 -10.07 8.40
CA ASP A 436 -20.02 -9.85 7.60
C ASP A 436 -19.93 -10.51 6.21
N ALA A 437 -20.98 -10.40 5.42
CA ALA A 437 -21.07 -10.93 4.05
C ALA A 437 -20.01 -10.36 3.07
N PHE A 438 -19.21 -9.38 3.48
CA PHE A 438 -18.14 -8.75 2.69
C PHE A 438 -16.75 -9.07 3.24
N GLY A 439 -16.65 -9.91 4.27
CA GLY A 439 -15.40 -10.32 4.89
C GLY A 439 -14.79 -9.29 5.85
N ARG A 440 -15.57 -8.32 6.32
CA ARG A 440 -15.15 -7.30 7.30
C ARG A 440 -15.53 -7.75 8.71
N VAL A 441 -14.74 -7.37 9.72
CA VAL A 441 -15.01 -7.71 11.12
C VAL A 441 -16.23 -6.91 11.63
N ALA A 442 -17.40 -7.54 11.63
CA ALA A 442 -18.63 -6.94 12.16
C ALA A 442 -18.68 -6.97 13.68
N LYS A 443 -18.14 -8.05 14.32
CA LYS A 443 -18.06 -8.17 15.77
C LYS A 443 -16.69 -8.70 16.18
N ALA A 444 -16.05 -8.05 17.15
CA ALA A 444 -14.81 -8.50 17.76
C ALA A 444 -15.05 -8.75 19.26
N PHE A 445 -14.87 -10.00 19.69
CA PHE A 445 -15.11 -10.39 21.07
C PHE A 445 -13.88 -10.18 21.94
N TYR A 446 -14.08 -9.80 23.18
CA TYR A 446 -13.01 -9.63 24.16
C TYR A 446 -12.38 -10.97 24.54
N PRO A 447 -11.11 -10.97 24.99
CA PRO A 447 -10.44 -12.18 25.43
C PRO A 447 -11.21 -12.87 26.58
N THR A 448 -11.21 -14.20 26.54
CA THR A 448 -11.70 -15.06 27.63
C THR A 448 -10.64 -16.11 27.96
N THR A 449 -10.87 -16.93 28.99
CA THR A 449 -9.94 -17.95 29.41
C THR A 449 -10.54 -19.34 29.29
N GLU A 450 -9.69 -20.33 29.01
CA GLU A 450 -10.00 -21.76 28.96
C GLU A 450 -8.91 -22.55 29.68
N GLY A 451 -9.20 -23.79 30.02
CA GLY A 451 -8.19 -24.71 30.56
C GLY A 451 -7.08 -25.00 29.52
N THR A 452 -5.85 -25.19 30.00
CA THR A 452 -4.66 -25.41 29.11
C THR A 452 -4.80 -26.62 28.18
N GLY A 453 -5.61 -27.63 28.53
CA GLY A 453 -5.92 -28.79 27.67
C GLY A 453 -6.72 -28.47 26.39
N SER A 454 -7.27 -27.26 26.25
CA SER A 454 -8.09 -26.85 25.11
C SER A 454 -7.30 -26.19 23.95
N LYS A 455 -5.98 -26.14 24.02
CA LYS A 455 -5.12 -25.37 23.11
C LYS A 455 -5.37 -25.64 21.62
N SER A 456 -5.54 -26.89 21.20
CA SER A 456 -5.79 -27.29 19.82
C SER A 456 -7.26 -27.43 19.44
N THR A 457 -8.19 -27.07 20.35
CA THR A 457 -9.63 -27.13 20.10
C THR A 457 -10.16 -25.76 19.74
N PHE A 458 -10.79 -25.60 18.59
CA PHE A 458 -11.42 -24.34 18.22
C PHE A 458 -12.66 -24.06 19.08
N ASN A 459 -12.71 -22.91 19.73
CA ASN A 459 -13.87 -22.51 20.53
C ASN A 459 -14.94 -21.88 19.62
N LYS A 460 -16.03 -22.59 19.36
CA LYS A 460 -17.18 -22.12 18.59
C LYS A 460 -18.14 -21.25 19.41
N SER A 461 -18.06 -21.33 20.73
CA SER A 461 -18.94 -20.59 21.63
C SER A 461 -18.35 -19.23 21.95
N PHE A 462 -19.03 -18.19 21.50
CA PHE A 462 -18.77 -16.85 22.01
C PHE A 462 -19.45 -16.74 23.37
N ASP A 463 -18.71 -16.35 24.39
CA ASP A 463 -19.21 -16.24 25.75
C ASP A 463 -20.23 -15.09 25.90
N ASN A 464 -20.66 -14.85 27.11
CA ASN A 464 -21.64 -13.80 27.43
C ASN A 464 -21.04 -12.38 27.45
N VAL A 465 -19.79 -12.20 27.02
CA VAL A 465 -19.18 -10.88 26.88
C VAL A 465 -19.69 -10.23 25.60
N SER A 466 -20.25 -9.03 25.70
CA SER A 466 -20.66 -8.27 24.52
C SER A 466 -19.44 -7.91 23.67
N PRO A 467 -19.53 -8.05 22.35
CA PRO A 467 -18.42 -7.69 21.45
C PRO A 467 -18.36 -6.18 21.21
N THR A 468 -17.23 -5.72 20.69
CA THR A 468 -17.20 -4.49 19.93
C THR A 468 -17.89 -4.73 18.58
N VAL A 469 -18.87 -3.89 18.23
CA VAL A 469 -19.64 -3.97 16.97
C VAL A 469 -19.22 -2.84 16.05
N THR A 470 -18.86 -3.16 14.80
CA THR A 470 -18.49 -2.19 13.78
C THR A 470 -19.46 -2.23 12.60
N VAL A 471 -19.93 -1.05 12.18
CA VAL A 471 -20.75 -0.87 10.98
C VAL A 471 -19.94 -0.13 9.93
N TYR A 472 -20.09 -0.51 8.66
CA TYR A 472 -19.28 0.00 7.56
C TYR A 472 -20.13 0.65 6.47
N ASP A 473 -19.53 1.57 5.73
CA ASP A 473 -20.08 2.10 4.47
C ASP A 473 -19.66 1.27 3.24
N VAL A 474 -20.08 1.71 2.07
CA VAL A 474 -19.79 1.03 0.78
C VAL A 474 -18.31 1.09 0.37
N LEU A 475 -17.51 1.93 0.99
CA LEU A 475 -16.05 2.00 0.80
C LEU A 475 -15.27 1.21 1.89
N ASP A 476 -15.97 0.37 2.66
CA ASP A 476 -15.42 -0.45 3.76
C ASP A 476 -14.82 0.38 4.91
N ARG A 477 -15.25 1.65 5.07
CA ARG A 477 -14.85 2.52 6.17
C ARG A 477 -15.83 2.38 7.32
N ALA A 478 -15.32 2.31 8.56
CA ALA A 478 -16.17 2.24 9.75
C ALA A 478 -16.99 3.53 9.91
N THR A 479 -18.32 3.40 9.99
CA THR A 479 -19.25 4.51 10.26
C THR A 479 -19.74 4.53 11.70
N SER A 480 -19.68 3.39 12.39
CA SER A 480 -20.04 3.28 13.79
C SER A 480 -19.24 2.17 14.47
N VAL A 481 -18.74 2.43 15.65
CA VAL A 481 -18.09 1.46 16.53
C VAL A 481 -18.77 1.53 17.90
N THR A 482 -19.40 0.44 18.31
CA THR A 482 -20.08 0.30 19.61
C THR A 482 -19.30 -0.64 20.50
N LEU A 483 -18.89 -0.18 21.67
CA LEU A 483 -18.17 -0.96 22.68
C LEU A 483 -19.11 -1.80 23.53
N PRO A 484 -18.63 -2.77 24.33
CA PRO A 484 -19.45 -3.63 25.18
C PRO A 484 -20.29 -2.90 26.24
N ASP A 485 -19.91 -1.72 26.65
CA ASP A 485 -20.65 -0.84 27.55
C ASP A 485 -21.75 -0.02 26.86
N ASN A 486 -21.99 -0.26 25.55
CA ASN A 486 -22.87 0.47 24.65
C ASN A 486 -22.42 1.90 24.33
N SER A 487 -21.23 2.30 24.73
CA SER A 487 -20.66 3.57 24.24
C SER A 487 -20.39 3.46 22.73
N THR A 488 -20.79 4.48 21.98
CA THR A 488 -20.71 4.46 20.51
C THR A 488 -19.95 5.66 20.00
N THR A 489 -18.99 5.40 19.12
CA THR A 489 -18.32 6.40 18.30
C THR A 489 -18.86 6.31 16.88
N THR A 490 -19.26 7.44 16.30
CA THR A 490 -19.73 7.52 14.90
C THR A 490 -18.76 8.30 14.04
N THR A 491 -18.65 7.90 12.77
CA THR A 491 -17.82 8.58 11.76
C THR A 491 -18.67 8.88 10.53
N ALA A 492 -18.72 10.14 10.13
CA ALA A 492 -19.38 10.60 8.91
C ALA A 492 -18.33 11.08 7.90
N TYR A 493 -18.56 10.78 6.64
CA TYR A 493 -17.71 11.19 5.52
C TYR A 493 -18.52 12.09 4.58
N THR A 494 -17.96 13.24 4.26
CA THR A 494 -18.57 14.22 3.34
C THR A 494 -17.47 14.89 2.51
N VAL A 495 -17.85 15.67 1.51
CA VAL A 495 -16.91 16.46 0.70
C VAL A 495 -17.10 17.95 0.93
N ASP A 496 -16.00 18.67 1.01
CA ASP A 496 -15.97 20.13 1.03
C ASP A 496 -15.65 20.66 -0.37
N ASN A 497 -16.63 21.23 -1.04
CA ASN A 497 -16.50 21.78 -2.39
C ASN A 497 -15.53 22.98 -2.45
N GLY A 498 -15.39 23.74 -1.35
CA GLY A 498 -14.56 24.93 -1.32
C GLY A 498 -13.07 24.62 -1.27
N SER A 499 -12.69 23.58 -0.50
CA SER A 499 -11.30 23.14 -0.33
C SER A 499 -10.93 21.92 -1.16
N HIS A 500 -11.85 21.35 -1.91
CA HIS A 500 -11.68 20.08 -2.65
C HIS A 500 -11.20 18.93 -1.74
N ALA A 501 -11.73 18.89 -0.52
CA ALA A 501 -11.29 17.96 0.51
C ALA A 501 -12.35 16.95 0.89
N LEU A 502 -11.91 15.74 1.26
CA LEU A 502 -12.71 14.79 2.01
C LEU A 502 -12.75 15.26 3.48
N VAL A 503 -13.95 15.31 4.05
CA VAL A 503 -14.16 15.67 5.45
C VAL A 503 -14.59 14.42 6.23
N THR A 504 -13.77 14.02 7.19
CA THR A 504 -14.07 12.95 8.13
C THR A 504 -14.47 13.57 9.46
N THR A 505 -15.73 13.34 9.89
CA THR A 505 -16.25 13.84 11.17
C THR A 505 -16.47 12.67 12.12
N VAL A 506 -15.74 12.68 13.23
CA VAL A 506 -15.85 11.68 14.30
C VAL A 506 -16.59 12.30 15.48
N THR A 507 -17.61 11.61 15.97
CA THR A 507 -18.35 11.97 17.20
C THR A 507 -18.16 10.85 18.21
N ASP A 508 -17.57 11.16 19.36
CA ASP A 508 -17.38 10.17 20.42
C ASP A 508 -18.66 9.96 21.27
N ALA A 509 -18.60 9.00 22.21
CA ALA A 509 -19.70 8.68 23.09
C ALA A 509 -20.10 9.83 24.05
N LEU A 510 -19.25 10.81 24.24
CA LEU A 510 -19.52 12.02 25.03
C LEU A 510 -20.01 13.19 24.17
N HIS A 511 -20.26 12.93 22.88
CA HIS A 511 -20.68 13.90 21.88
C HIS A 511 -19.62 14.99 21.55
N ASN A 512 -18.34 14.75 21.85
CA ASN A 512 -17.28 15.59 21.31
C ASN A 512 -17.12 15.31 19.83
N VAL A 513 -16.97 16.37 19.05
CA VAL A 513 -16.88 16.29 17.59
C VAL A 513 -15.51 16.72 17.11
N GLN A 514 -14.89 15.88 16.29
CA GLN A 514 -13.66 16.21 15.57
C GLN A 514 -13.88 16.05 14.07
N ALA A 515 -13.62 17.11 13.31
CA ALA A 515 -13.63 17.07 11.85
C ALA A 515 -12.20 17.23 11.31
N THR A 516 -11.85 16.40 10.33
CA THR A 516 -10.56 16.43 9.63
C THR A 516 -10.81 16.60 8.14
N HIS A 517 -10.25 17.64 7.55
CA HIS A 517 -10.28 17.89 6.11
C HIS A 517 -8.98 17.36 5.50
N THR A 518 -9.10 16.51 4.47
CA THR A 518 -7.96 15.84 3.83
C THR A 518 -8.00 16.09 2.33
N ASN A 519 -6.88 16.52 1.73
CA ASN A 519 -6.80 16.72 0.27
C ASN A 519 -6.68 15.38 -0.49
N GLY A 520 -6.67 15.45 -1.81
CA GLY A 520 -6.57 14.28 -2.69
C GLY A 520 -5.25 13.49 -2.56
N SER A 521 -4.20 14.09 -1.99
CA SER A 521 -2.93 13.44 -1.66
C SER A 521 -2.91 12.81 -0.26
N GLY A 522 -4.05 12.82 0.47
CA GLY A 522 -4.17 12.28 1.82
C GLY A 522 -3.56 13.16 2.91
N LYS A 523 -3.26 14.45 2.62
CA LYS A 523 -2.72 15.39 3.61
C LYS A 523 -3.83 16.13 4.33
N THR A 524 -3.71 16.27 5.67
CA THR A 524 -4.65 17.02 6.48
C THR A 524 -4.49 18.51 6.22
N LEU A 525 -5.54 19.15 5.71
CA LEU A 525 -5.58 20.59 5.48
C LEU A 525 -6.05 21.36 6.71
N LYS A 526 -6.93 20.76 7.50
CA LYS A 526 -7.56 21.40 8.65
C LYS A 526 -8.09 20.34 9.62
N THR A 527 -7.94 20.59 10.91
CA THR A 527 -8.64 19.88 11.98
C THR A 527 -9.50 20.85 12.76
N ILE A 528 -10.71 20.43 13.12
CA ILE A 528 -11.66 21.21 13.90
C ILE A 528 -12.10 20.33 15.07
N GLN A 529 -11.89 20.79 16.29
CA GLN A 529 -12.36 20.12 17.51
C GLN A 529 -13.42 20.99 18.17
N LYS A 530 -14.59 20.38 18.43
CA LYS A 530 -15.70 21.02 19.16
C LYS A 530 -15.81 20.33 20.52
N SER A 531 -15.50 21.07 21.58
CA SER A 531 -15.54 20.57 22.95
C SER A 531 -16.47 21.44 23.80
N GLY A 532 -17.71 20.97 23.98
CA GLY A 532 -18.70 21.57 24.86
C GLY A 532 -18.91 23.09 24.66
N PRO A 533 -19.06 23.85 25.74
CA PRO A 533 -19.31 25.34 25.67
C PRO A 533 -18.06 26.16 25.33
N ASP A 534 -16.86 25.56 25.35
CA ASP A 534 -15.59 26.26 25.20
C ASP A 534 -15.23 26.63 23.76
N GLY A 535 -16.10 26.32 22.81
CA GLY A 535 -15.97 26.75 21.41
C GLY A 535 -15.28 25.74 20.51
N GLU A 536 -14.79 26.21 19.38
CA GLU A 536 -14.18 25.44 18.30
C GLU A 536 -12.67 25.71 18.25
N ILE A 537 -11.87 24.65 18.35
CA ILE A 537 -10.42 24.71 18.17
C ILE A 537 -10.09 24.27 16.75
N THR A 538 -9.51 25.18 15.98
CA THR A 538 -9.13 24.92 14.59
C THR A 538 -7.61 24.97 14.43
N THR A 539 -7.05 23.96 13.77
CA THR A 539 -5.66 23.97 13.30
C THR A 539 -5.65 23.80 11.79
N SER A 540 -4.98 24.68 11.07
CA SER A 540 -4.85 24.63 9.61
C SER A 540 -3.43 24.29 9.19
N PHE A 541 -3.30 23.54 8.07
CA PHE A 541 -2.03 23.04 7.55
C PHE A 541 -1.91 23.43 6.07
N GLU A 542 -0.75 23.98 5.70
CA GLU A 542 -0.44 24.33 4.31
C GLU A 542 0.79 23.54 3.87
N TYR A 543 0.75 23.13 2.62
CA TYR A 543 1.80 22.31 2.00
C TYR A 543 2.33 22.99 0.74
N ASP A 544 3.60 22.73 0.43
CA ASP A 544 4.15 23.10 -0.87
C ASP A 544 3.69 22.14 -1.99
N GLY A 545 4.13 22.41 -3.21
CA GLY A 545 3.67 21.64 -4.37
C GLY A 545 3.94 20.14 -4.32
N ILE A 546 4.99 19.69 -3.60
CA ILE A 546 5.30 18.26 -3.40
C ILE A 546 4.84 17.73 -2.05
N GLN A 547 3.89 18.43 -1.41
CA GLN A 547 3.19 17.99 -0.21
C GLN A 547 4.06 17.95 1.07
N ARG A 548 5.11 18.82 1.19
CA ARG A 548 5.83 19.05 2.44
C ARG A 548 5.11 20.11 3.26
N LEU A 549 5.00 19.91 4.58
CA LEU A 549 4.29 20.83 5.48
C LEU A 549 5.08 22.13 5.70
N VAL A 550 4.59 23.22 5.11
CA VAL A 550 5.28 24.53 5.17
C VAL A 550 4.70 25.46 6.22
N ARG A 551 3.44 25.29 6.63
CA ARG A 551 2.80 26.16 7.61
C ARG A 551 1.77 25.41 8.45
N VAL A 552 1.75 25.71 9.75
CA VAL A 552 0.70 25.32 10.69
C VAL A 552 0.18 26.59 11.36
N THR A 553 -1.14 26.79 11.35
CA THR A 553 -1.80 27.93 12.00
C THR A 553 -2.78 27.40 13.03
N ASP A 554 -2.66 27.84 14.28
CA ASP A 554 -3.58 27.48 15.36
C ASP A 554 -4.83 28.39 15.39
N THR A 555 -5.75 28.13 16.31
CA THR A 555 -6.99 28.91 16.50
C THR A 555 -6.76 30.38 16.80
N GLU A 556 -5.68 30.70 17.51
CA GLU A 556 -5.31 32.08 17.88
C GLU A 556 -4.60 32.83 16.74
N GLY A 557 -4.36 32.14 15.59
CA GLY A 557 -3.65 32.70 14.47
C GLY A 557 -2.12 32.67 14.61
N ASN A 558 -1.58 31.94 15.60
CA ASN A 558 -0.14 31.74 15.69
C ASN A 558 0.34 30.83 14.59
N VAL A 559 1.43 31.22 13.92
CA VAL A 559 1.96 30.51 12.76
C VAL A 559 3.30 29.87 13.07
N THR A 560 3.39 28.54 12.85
CA THR A 560 4.66 27.84 12.75
C THR A 560 4.95 27.60 11.26
N ALA A 561 6.07 28.14 10.76
CA ALA A 561 6.49 27.98 9.36
C ALA A 561 7.75 27.11 9.25
N SER A 562 7.86 26.33 8.18
CA SER A 562 9.02 25.48 7.88
C SER A 562 9.50 25.70 6.46
N THR A 563 10.81 25.65 6.25
CA THR A 563 11.44 25.63 4.93
C THR A 563 12.23 24.35 4.72
N TYR A 564 12.43 23.97 3.46
CA TYR A 564 13.08 22.73 3.09
C TYR A 564 14.11 22.97 1.99
N ASP A 565 15.11 22.10 1.95
CA ASP A 565 16.07 22.04 0.85
C ASP A 565 15.63 21.05 -0.25
N MET A 566 16.46 20.93 -1.29
CA MET A 566 16.24 20.02 -2.40
C MET A 566 16.42 18.52 -2.02
N GLY A 567 16.89 18.24 -0.81
CA GLY A 567 16.97 16.91 -0.23
C GLY A 567 15.79 16.56 0.68
N ASP A 568 14.71 17.37 0.67
CA ASP A 568 13.52 17.26 1.55
C ASP A 568 13.83 17.39 3.04
N ARG A 569 14.97 17.98 3.38
CA ARG A 569 15.38 18.17 4.76
C ARG A 569 14.93 19.55 5.22
N ARG A 570 14.36 19.62 6.43
CA ARG A 570 13.85 20.87 6.98
C ARG A 570 15.01 21.77 7.43
N THR A 571 15.23 22.88 6.74
CA THR A 571 16.33 23.81 6.97
C THR A 571 16.01 24.87 8.04
N GLU A 572 14.73 25.20 8.22
CA GLU A 572 14.29 26.18 9.19
C GLU A 572 12.92 25.84 9.76
N VAL A 573 12.72 26.15 11.03
CA VAL A 573 11.43 26.23 11.69
C VAL A 573 11.33 27.58 12.37
N ASN A 574 10.33 28.38 12.00
CA ASN A 574 9.99 29.61 12.67
C ASN A 574 8.74 29.36 13.54
N HIS A 575 8.93 29.34 14.86
CA HIS A 575 7.86 29.07 15.81
C HIS A 575 7.55 30.35 16.62
N PRO A 576 6.28 30.72 16.81
CA PRO A 576 5.89 31.99 17.42
C PRO A 576 6.46 32.21 18.82
N ALA A 577 6.58 31.16 19.64
CA ALA A 577 7.08 31.27 21.01
C ALA A 577 8.60 31.10 21.14
N SER A 578 9.24 30.23 20.32
CA SER A 578 10.67 29.92 20.45
C SER A 578 11.55 30.60 19.38
N GLY A 579 10.95 31.28 18.41
CA GLY A 579 11.65 31.92 17.29
C GLY A 579 12.20 30.90 16.28
N ILE A 580 13.19 31.34 15.52
CA ILE A 580 13.78 30.56 14.41
C ILE A 580 14.77 29.52 14.94
N THR A 581 14.63 28.29 14.47
CA THR A 581 15.64 27.25 14.59
C THR A 581 16.06 26.81 13.19
N SER A 582 17.35 26.91 12.88
CA SER A 582 17.92 26.51 11.60
C SER A 582 18.78 25.25 11.72
N PHE A 583 18.84 24.51 10.60
CA PHE A 583 19.58 23.26 10.47
C PHE A 583 20.42 23.28 9.20
N THR A 584 21.62 22.73 9.28
CA THR A 584 22.42 22.37 8.10
C THR A 584 22.70 20.88 8.08
N TYR A 585 22.95 20.33 6.90
CA TYR A 585 23.08 18.89 6.69
C TYR A 585 24.29 18.59 5.83
N ASP A 586 24.87 17.41 6.00
CA ASP A 586 25.82 16.87 5.04
C ASP A 586 25.09 16.20 3.83
N ALA A 587 25.87 15.79 2.82
CA ALA A 587 25.28 15.16 1.63
C ALA A 587 24.65 13.79 1.91
N LEU A 588 24.99 13.15 3.04
CA LEU A 588 24.37 11.90 3.49
C LEU A 588 23.01 12.13 4.19
N GLY A 589 22.72 13.38 4.63
CA GLY A 589 21.50 13.76 5.33
C GLY A 589 21.64 13.86 6.85
N ASN A 590 22.85 13.74 7.41
CA ASN A 590 23.08 13.94 8.84
C ASN A 590 23.07 15.44 9.19
N VAL A 591 22.44 15.79 10.32
CA VAL A 591 22.46 17.16 10.84
C VAL A 591 23.90 17.53 11.21
N GLN A 592 24.43 18.59 10.61
CA GLN A 592 25.73 19.14 10.92
C GLN A 592 25.65 20.23 11.99
N THR A 593 24.69 21.14 11.85
CA THR A 593 24.47 22.22 12.82
C THR A 593 22.99 22.37 13.13
N LYS A 594 22.72 22.77 14.36
CA LYS A 594 21.41 23.25 14.81
C LYS A 594 21.61 24.55 15.56
N GLN A 595 21.00 25.64 15.11
CA GLN A 595 21.07 26.94 15.76
C GLN A 595 19.65 27.37 16.17
N THR A 596 19.44 27.59 17.45
CA THR A 596 18.17 28.14 17.97
C THR A 596 18.21 29.65 17.99
N ALA A 597 17.05 30.32 18.14
CA ALA A 597 16.95 31.76 18.21
C ALA A 597 17.79 32.36 19.35
N ASN A 598 17.95 31.65 20.47
CA ASN A 598 18.79 32.10 21.59
C ASN A 598 20.28 32.03 21.23
N LEU A 599 20.74 30.92 20.66
CA LEU A 599 22.14 30.77 20.19
C LEU A 599 22.50 31.78 19.10
N ALA A 600 21.54 32.12 18.22
CA ALA A 600 21.75 33.13 17.19
C ALA A 600 21.94 34.58 17.78
N LYS A 601 21.47 34.85 19.00
CA LYS A 601 21.66 36.11 19.69
C LYS A 601 22.97 36.19 20.47
N GLU A 602 23.53 35.04 20.79
CA GLU A 602 24.79 34.97 21.56
C GLU A 602 26.05 35.01 20.66
N GLY A 603 25.87 35.07 19.32
CA GLY A 603 26.92 35.11 18.31
C GLY A 603 27.15 33.79 17.66
#